data_187b784534443a72fc2acf58672ab40b
#
_entry.id   187b784534443a72fc2acf58672ab40b
#
_cell.length_a   1.000
_cell.length_b   1.000
_cell.length_c   1.000
_cell.angle_alpha   90.00
_cell.angle_beta   90.00
_cell.angle_gamma   90.00
#
_symmetry.space_group_name_H-M   'P 1'
#
loop_
_entity.id
_entity.type
_entity.pdbx_description
1 polymer ?
#
loop_
_entity_poly.entity_id
_entity_poly.type
_entity_poly.pdbx_seq_one_letter_code
_entity_poly.pdbx_strand_id
1 'polypeptide(L)'
;TNPQWLGLAVFIVACLECLAIAGIIIPGTVLLFAIAVLAGSGALSLGQTLLLGFLGGLLGDVLSYALGRRFHQNIRRLPLLRTHPQWMTGAESYFQRYGIVSLIVGRFIGPLRPMLPMVAGMCDMPVPRFILVSLLAGAGWSIAYLLPGWATGAAIRLPLPEDFWPQAAIVAVSIAALLGLSIHANVRRQPKATLMIGTLSLALLIAVFFGYSHMTAFDQGISTLLQEHRSSTMDMLAVLVTQIGN
;
A
#
# COMPACT_ATOMS: atom_id res chain seq x y z
N THR A 1 -5.99 -4.86 23.40
CA THR A 1 -5.48 -3.55 22.92
C THR A 1 -6.67 -2.59 22.81
N ASN A 2 -6.53 -1.39 23.35
CA ASN A 2 -7.61 -0.39 23.29
C ASN A 2 -7.78 0.06 21.82
N PRO A 3 -8.97 -0.06 21.20
CA PRO A 3 -9.21 0.27 19.80
C PRO A 3 -8.84 1.71 19.43
N GLN A 4 -9.02 2.64 20.36
CA GLN A 4 -8.73 4.06 20.15
C GLN A 4 -7.23 4.31 19.91
N TRP A 5 -6.35 3.67 20.70
CA TRP A 5 -4.90 3.79 20.52
C TRP A 5 -4.43 3.16 19.23
N LEU A 6 -5.06 2.05 18.82
CA LEU A 6 -4.71 1.42 17.56
C LEU A 6 -5.11 2.26 16.34
N GLY A 7 -6.31 2.87 16.39
CA GLY A 7 -6.75 3.81 15.37
C GLY A 7 -5.84 5.03 15.25
N LEU A 8 -5.43 5.59 16.40
CA LEU A 8 -4.47 6.69 16.45
C LEU A 8 -3.10 6.26 15.87
N ALA A 9 -2.65 5.05 16.16
CA ALA A 9 -1.40 4.51 15.62
C ALA A 9 -1.46 4.37 14.09
N VAL A 10 -2.56 3.84 13.51
CA VAL A 10 -2.78 3.79 12.06
C VAL A 10 -2.66 5.18 11.45
N PHE A 11 -3.35 6.16 12.02
CA PHE A 11 -3.36 7.54 11.53
C PHE A 11 -1.97 8.18 11.59
N ILE A 12 -1.29 8.11 12.73
CA ILE A 12 0.03 8.73 12.94
C ILE A 12 1.08 8.08 12.04
N VAL A 13 1.13 6.74 11.97
CA VAL A 13 2.12 6.04 11.16
C VAL A 13 1.87 6.32 9.67
N ALA A 14 0.62 6.34 9.21
CA ALA A 14 0.29 6.72 7.84
C ALA A 14 0.71 8.17 7.53
N CYS A 15 0.49 9.09 8.47
CA CYS A 15 0.91 10.48 8.32
C CYS A 15 2.45 10.61 8.23
N LEU A 16 3.18 9.97 9.14
CA LEU A 16 4.64 10.00 9.15
C LEU A 16 5.25 9.38 7.89
N GLU A 17 4.66 8.29 7.40
CA GLU A 17 5.12 7.63 6.17
C GLU A 17 4.92 8.48 4.92
N CYS A 18 3.87 9.31 4.88
CA CYS A 18 3.62 10.25 3.78
C CYS A 18 4.36 11.60 3.94
N LEU A 19 4.95 11.85 5.11
CA LEU A 19 5.71 13.07 5.36
C LEU A 19 7.09 13.00 4.69
N ALA A 20 7.44 14.00 3.89
CA ALA A 20 8.59 14.00 2.98
C ALA A 20 9.94 13.59 3.62
N ILE A 21 10.19 13.95 4.88
CA ILE A 21 11.46 13.66 5.56
C ILE A 21 11.32 12.39 6.41
N ALA A 22 10.23 12.26 7.17
CA ALA A 22 10.02 11.15 8.09
C ALA A 22 9.81 9.82 7.34
N GLY A 23 9.08 9.84 6.21
CA GLY A 23 8.78 8.65 5.41
C GLY A 23 10.00 8.01 4.73
N ILE A 24 11.13 8.71 4.65
CA ILE A 24 12.39 8.14 4.14
C ILE A 24 13.13 7.37 5.23
N ILE A 25 13.02 7.83 6.49
CA ILE A 25 13.78 7.29 7.63
C ILE A 25 13.05 6.08 8.23
N ILE A 26 11.73 6.16 8.30
CA ILE A 26 10.89 5.16 8.97
C ILE A 26 10.43 4.12 7.95
N PRO A 27 10.65 2.81 8.18
CA PRO A 27 10.07 1.75 7.35
C PRO A 27 8.56 1.60 7.63
N GLY A 28 7.79 2.67 7.34
CA GLY A 28 6.39 2.82 7.71
C GLY A 28 5.49 1.76 7.09
N THR A 29 5.83 1.26 5.90
CA THR A 29 5.06 0.22 5.20
C THR A 29 4.96 -1.06 6.03
N VAL A 30 6.07 -1.49 6.66
CA VAL A 30 6.10 -2.67 7.53
C VAL A 30 5.28 -2.43 8.79
N LEU A 31 5.43 -1.25 9.40
CA LEU A 31 4.66 -0.85 10.58
C LEU A 31 3.17 -0.77 10.27
N LEU A 32 2.78 -0.17 9.15
CA LEU A 32 1.38 -0.08 8.72
C LEU A 32 0.78 -1.46 8.48
N PHE A 33 1.53 -2.36 7.84
CA PHE A 33 1.07 -3.73 7.64
C PHE A 33 0.84 -4.43 8.99
N ALA A 34 1.81 -4.36 9.91
CA ALA A 34 1.69 -4.96 11.24
C ALA A 34 0.51 -4.40 12.05
N ILE A 35 0.32 -3.07 12.02
CA ILE A 35 -0.80 -2.42 12.69
C ILE A 35 -2.14 -2.79 12.01
N ALA A 36 -2.17 -2.92 10.69
CA ALA A 36 -3.36 -3.36 9.96
C ALA A 36 -3.73 -4.82 10.30
N VAL A 37 -2.74 -5.72 10.47
CA VAL A 37 -2.98 -7.09 10.97
C VAL A 37 -3.61 -7.04 12.37
N LEU A 38 -3.09 -6.22 13.28
CA LEU A 38 -3.69 -6.05 14.61
C LEU A 38 -5.10 -5.45 14.55
N ALA A 39 -5.36 -4.54 13.62
CA ALA A 39 -6.69 -3.99 13.40
C ALA A 39 -7.67 -5.08 12.93
N GLY A 40 -7.26 -5.88 11.95
CA GLY A 40 -8.04 -6.98 11.39
C GLY A 40 -8.31 -8.11 12.39
N SER A 41 -7.44 -8.30 13.38
CA SER A 41 -7.67 -9.29 14.46
C SER A 41 -8.81 -8.89 15.44
N GLY A 42 -9.63 -7.89 15.10
CA GLY A 42 -10.88 -7.54 15.76
C GLY A 42 -10.87 -6.25 16.55
N ALA A 43 -9.78 -5.52 16.48
CA ALA A 43 -9.68 -4.26 17.20
C ALA A 43 -10.36 -3.10 16.45
N LEU A 44 -10.36 -3.11 15.11
CA LEU A 44 -10.96 -2.08 14.26
C LEU A 44 -11.70 -2.71 13.07
N SER A 45 -12.78 -2.06 12.62
CA SER A 45 -13.41 -2.43 11.35
C SER A 45 -12.52 -2.07 10.16
N LEU A 46 -12.75 -2.74 9.02
CA LEU A 46 -12.04 -2.45 7.77
C LEU A 46 -12.20 -0.96 7.38
N GLY A 47 -13.44 -0.46 7.41
CA GLY A 47 -13.73 0.93 7.07
C GLY A 47 -12.99 1.93 7.95
N GLN A 48 -12.94 1.69 9.27
CA GLN A 48 -12.17 2.54 10.19
C GLN A 48 -10.68 2.51 9.90
N THR A 49 -10.12 1.33 9.65
CA THR A 49 -8.70 1.17 9.34
C THR A 49 -8.32 1.89 8.05
N LEU A 50 -9.11 1.70 6.99
CA LEU A 50 -8.88 2.36 5.70
C LEU A 50 -9.05 3.88 5.79
N LEU A 51 -10.10 4.35 6.49
CA LEU A 51 -10.38 5.77 6.64
C LEU A 51 -9.28 6.47 7.44
N LEU A 52 -8.86 5.90 8.56
CA LEU A 52 -7.79 6.48 9.40
C LEU A 52 -6.45 6.49 8.67
N GLY A 53 -6.11 5.42 7.95
CA GLY A 53 -4.91 5.38 7.12
C GLY A 53 -4.96 6.37 5.96
N PHE A 54 -6.10 6.49 5.28
CA PHE A 54 -6.33 7.48 4.24
C PHE A 54 -6.18 8.92 4.75
N LEU A 55 -6.84 9.25 5.86
CA LEU A 55 -6.78 10.61 6.44
C LEU A 55 -5.38 10.94 6.95
N GLY A 56 -4.69 9.98 7.60
CA GLY A 56 -3.31 10.15 8.02
C GLY A 56 -2.39 10.40 6.82
N GLY A 57 -2.49 9.55 5.79
CA GLY A 57 -1.71 9.71 4.57
C GLY A 57 -1.96 11.03 3.84
N LEU A 58 -3.23 11.43 3.73
CA LEU A 58 -3.61 12.71 3.13
C LEU A 58 -3.04 13.91 3.90
N LEU A 59 -3.10 13.86 5.24
CA LEU A 59 -2.49 14.90 6.08
C LEU A 59 -0.99 14.99 5.84
N GLY A 60 -0.28 13.86 5.80
CA GLY A 60 1.16 13.81 5.50
C GLY A 60 1.50 14.41 4.14
N ASP A 61 0.69 14.11 3.12
CA ASP A 61 0.85 14.69 1.78
C ASP A 61 0.64 16.20 1.77
N VAL A 62 -0.43 16.68 2.42
CA VAL A 62 -0.74 18.11 2.50
C VAL A 62 0.37 18.87 3.23
N LEU A 63 0.87 18.32 4.32
CA LEU A 63 2.00 18.90 5.05
C LEU A 63 3.28 18.95 4.18
N SER A 64 3.58 17.87 3.48
CA SER A 64 4.73 17.79 2.57
C SER A 64 4.60 18.78 1.40
N TYR A 65 3.42 18.89 0.81
CA TYR A 65 3.12 19.87 -0.22
C TYR A 65 3.27 21.32 0.31
N ALA A 66 2.72 21.62 1.49
CA ALA A 66 2.81 22.93 2.11
C ALA A 66 4.27 23.32 2.43
N LEU A 67 5.07 22.37 2.92
CA LEU A 67 6.50 22.55 3.12
C LEU A 67 7.20 22.86 1.79
N GLY A 68 6.91 22.10 0.73
CA GLY A 68 7.44 22.33 -0.61
C GLY A 68 7.13 23.74 -1.11
N ARG A 69 5.87 24.13 -1.02
CA ARG A 69 5.38 25.42 -1.47
C ARG A 69 5.94 26.60 -0.65
N ARG A 70 6.14 26.41 0.67
CA ARG A 70 6.62 27.48 1.57
C ARG A 70 8.12 27.72 1.45
N PHE A 71 8.89 26.64 1.28
CA PHE A 71 10.35 26.71 1.36
C PHE A 71 11.05 26.58 0.02
N HIS A 72 10.37 26.15 -1.05
CA HIS A 72 10.92 26.02 -2.41
C HIS A 72 12.34 25.40 -2.40
N GLN A 73 13.30 26.07 -3.05
CA GLN A 73 14.67 25.59 -3.17
C GLN A 73 15.44 25.53 -1.84
N ASN A 74 14.99 26.21 -0.78
CA ASN A 74 15.64 26.18 0.54
C ASN A 74 15.57 24.78 1.19
N ILE A 75 14.60 23.94 0.79
CA ILE A 75 14.48 22.55 1.24
C ILE A 75 15.74 21.74 0.94
N ARG A 76 16.44 22.02 -0.15
CA ARG A 76 17.70 21.36 -0.53
C ARG A 76 18.81 21.55 0.50
N ARG A 77 18.70 22.58 1.37
CA ARG A 77 19.66 22.85 2.45
C ARG A 77 19.47 21.98 3.69
N LEU A 78 18.35 21.22 3.77
CA LEU A 78 18.10 20.30 4.87
C LEU A 78 19.19 19.21 4.91
N PRO A 79 19.73 18.85 6.10
CA PRO A 79 20.88 17.96 6.22
C PRO A 79 20.69 16.62 5.47
N LEU A 80 19.51 16.01 5.60
CA LEU A 80 19.21 14.73 4.96
C LEU A 80 19.17 14.81 3.42
N LEU A 81 18.60 15.87 2.87
CA LEU A 81 18.51 16.07 1.42
C LEU A 81 19.82 16.57 0.84
N ARG A 82 20.65 17.25 1.64
CA ARG A 82 21.99 17.64 1.25
C ARG A 82 22.93 16.44 1.09
N THR A 83 22.78 15.41 1.93
CA THR A 83 23.57 14.17 1.83
C THR A 83 23.12 13.25 0.71
N HIS A 84 21.84 13.33 0.29
CA HIS A 84 21.25 12.50 -0.75
C HIS A 84 20.54 13.33 -1.83
N PRO A 85 21.27 14.18 -2.58
CA PRO A 85 20.67 15.09 -3.56
C PRO A 85 19.95 14.35 -4.70
N GLN A 86 20.38 13.12 -5.01
CA GLN A 86 19.79 12.27 -6.04
C GLN A 86 18.30 11.96 -5.79
N TRP A 87 17.85 11.93 -4.57
CA TRP A 87 16.44 11.66 -4.26
C TRP A 87 15.55 12.82 -4.72
N MET A 88 15.98 14.05 -4.42
CA MET A 88 15.26 15.26 -4.85
C MET A 88 15.30 15.40 -6.36
N THR A 89 16.49 15.26 -6.97
CA THR A 89 16.66 15.37 -8.43
C THR A 89 15.86 14.31 -9.17
N GLY A 90 15.82 13.09 -8.63
CA GLY A 90 15.01 11.99 -9.15
C GLY A 90 13.51 12.31 -9.09
N ALA A 91 13.03 12.81 -7.96
CA ALA A 91 11.62 13.17 -7.78
C ALA A 91 11.22 14.35 -8.69
N GLU A 92 12.06 15.38 -8.80
CA GLU A 92 11.83 16.52 -9.70
C GLU A 92 11.79 16.09 -11.17
N SER A 93 12.77 15.30 -11.62
CA SER A 93 12.82 14.78 -13.00
C SER A 93 11.60 13.91 -13.31
N TYR A 94 11.18 13.09 -12.36
CA TYR A 94 9.99 12.25 -12.50
C TYR A 94 8.71 13.10 -12.57
N PHE A 95 8.60 14.11 -11.71
CA PHE A 95 7.48 15.04 -11.73
C PHE A 95 7.44 15.89 -13.01
N GLN A 96 8.57 16.40 -13.48
CA GLN A 96 8.66 17.16 -14.74
C GLN A 96 8.27 16.31 -15.95
N ARG A 97 8.66 15.03 -15.96
CA ARG A 97 8.38 14.12 -17.07
C ARG A 97 6.94 13.65 -17.12
N TYR A 98 6.34 13.32 -15.96
CA TYR A 98 5.02 12.66 -15.88
C TYR A 98 3.93 13.56 -15.28
N GLY A 99 4.27 14.74 -14.76
CA GLY A 99 3.32 15.70 -14.20
C GLY A 99 2.42 15.11 -13.13
N ILE A 100 1.12 15.28 -13.26
CA ILE A 100 0.09 14.80 -12.31
C ILE A 100 0.14 13.28 -12.13
N VAL A 101 0.41 12.53 -13.18
CA VAL A 101 0.48 11.06 -13.14
C VAL A 101 1.58 10.59 -12.19
N SER A 102 2.65 11.38 -12.04
CA SER A 102 3.73 11.06 -11.11
C SER A 102 3.26 10.96 -9.65
N LEU A 103 2.29 11.78 -9.24
CA LEU A 103 1.73 11.75 -7.89
C LEU A 103 0.95 10.46 -7.61
N ILE A 104 0.29 9.92 -8.65
CA ILE A 104 -0.49 8.68 -8.52
C ILE A 104 0.47 7.49 -8.51
N VAL A 105 1.28 7.33 -9.56
CA VAL A 105 2.16 6.17 -9.75
C VAL A 105 3.33 6.19 -8.77
N GLY A 106 3.92 7.34 -8.56
CA GLY A 106 5.07 7.51 -7.67
C GLY A 106 4.79 7.20 -6.21
N ARG A 107 3.50 7.20 -5.82
CA ARG A 107 3.06 6.79 -4.49
C ARG A 107 3.36 5.31 -4.19
N PHE A 108 3.52 4.50 -5.22
CA PHE A 108 3.89 3.08 -5.11
C PHE A 108 5.41 2.86 -5.29
N ILE A 109 6.18 3.92 -5.55
CA ILE A 109 7.63 3.83 -5.75
C ILE A 109 8.33 4.34 -4.48
N GLY A 110 8.78 3.44 -3.63
CA GLY A 110 9.56 3.63 -2.40
C GLY A 110 9.96 5.08 -2.03
N PRO A 111 11.22 5.51 -2.29
CA PRO A 111 11.71 6.83 -1.86
C PRO A 111 11.02 8.02 -2.52
N LEU A 112 10.42 7.84 -3.71
CA LEU A 112 9.74 8.92 -4.44
C LEU A 112 8.42 9.31 -3.78
N ARG A 113 7.75 8.35 -3.14
CA ARG A 113 6.44 8.53 -2.54
C ARG A 113 6.33 9.75 -1.63
N PRO A 114 7.13 9.91 -0.55
CA PRO A 114 7.02 11.06 0.34
C PRO A 114 7.55 12.35 -0.29
N MET A 115 8.39 12.25 -1.32
CA MET A 115 9.02 13.42 -1.94
C MET A 115 8.15 14.09 -3.00
N LEU A 116 7.31 13.34 -3.71
CA LEU A 116 6.50 13.88 -4.80
C LEU A 116 5.48 14.95 -4.38
N PRO A 117 4.75 14.83 -3.25
CA PRO A 117 3.92 15.92 -2.74
C PRO A 117 4.71 17.19 -2.47
N MET A 118 5.91 17.07 -1.89
CA MET A 118 6.80 18.18 -1.63
C MET A 118 7.28 18.84 -2.94
N VAL A 119 7.69 18.04 -3.93
CA VAL A 119 8.09 18.54 -5.26
C VAL A 119 6.93 19.24 -5.97
N ALA A 120 5.71 18.69 -5.89
CA ALA A 120 4.52 19.34 -6.45
C ALA A 120 4.29 20.74 -5.82
N GLY A 121 4.54 20.86 -4.51
CA GLY A 121 4.53 22.15 -3.81
C GLY A 121 5.62 23.10 -4.28
N MET A 122 6.85 22.60 -4.47
CA MET A 122 7.99 23.39 -4.99
C MET A 122 7.78 23.89 -6.42
N CYS A 123 7.03 23.13 -7.22
CA CYS A 123 6.67 23.50 -8.60
C CYS A 123 5.38 24.33 -8.68
N ASP A 124 4.89 24.87 -7.56
CA ASP A 124 3.70 25.72 -7.47
C ASP A 124 2.44 25.10 -8.10
N MET A 125 2.30 23.77 -8.02
CA MET A 125 1.09 23.09 -8.48
C MET A 125 -0.16 23.69 -7.80
N PRO A 126 -1.25 24.00 -8.52
CA PRO A 126 -2.46 24.56 -7.91
C PRO A 126 -3.05 23.64 -6.84
N VAL A 127 -3.37 24.20 -5.66
CA VAL A 127 -3.89 23.47 -4.50
C VAL A 127 -5.08 22.55 -4.84
N PRO A 128 -6.12 23.01 -5.57
CA PRO A 128 -7.27 22.15 -5.88
C PRO A 128 -6.88 20.93 -6.68
N ARG A 129 -5.96 21.07 -7.65
CA ARG A 129 -5.47 19.94 -8.45
C ARG A 129 -4.67 18.95 -7.60
N PHE A 130 -3.80 19.46 -6.73
CA PHE A 130 -3.04 18.64 -5.80
C PHE A 130 -3.96 17.84 -4.88
N ILE A 131 -4.95 18.48 -4.24
CA ILE A 131 -5.90 17.84 -3.34
C ILE A 131 -6.69 16.75 -4.06
N LEU A 132 -7.25 17.04 -5.25
CA LEU A 132 -8.01 16.06 -6.03
C LEU A 132 -7.19 14.80 -6.34
N VAL A 133 -5.96 15.00 -6.81
CA VAL A 133 -5.05 13.88 -7.14
C VAL A 133 -4.65 13.11 -5.89
N SER A 134 -4.37 13.81 -4.78
CA SER A 134 -4.01 13.18 -3.50
C SER A 134 -5.16 12.41 -2.88
N LEU A 135 -6.41 12.85 -3.04
CA LEU A 135 -7.59 12.10 -2.62
C LEU A 135 -7.70 10.79 -3.38
N LEU A 136 -7.63 10.82 -4.71
CA LEU A 136 -7.72 9.61 -5.55
C LEU A 136 -6.56 8.64 -5.29
N ALA A 137 -5.34 9.16 -5.32
CA ALA A 137 -4.15 8.37 -5.10
C ALA A 137 -4.08 7.82 -3.66
N GLY A 138 -4.51 8.61 -2.67
CA GLY A 138 -4.56 8.22 -1.26
C GLY A 138 -5.57 7.11 -0.98
N ALA A 139 -6.75 7.18 -1.60
CA ALA A 139 -7.76 6.12 -1.48
C ALA A 139 -7.23 4.80 -2.05
N GLY A 140 -6.69 4.81 -3.28
CA GLY A 140 -6.09 3.62 -3.88
C GLY A 140 -4.94 3.06 -3.05
N TRP A 141 -4.11 3.93 -2.50
CA TRP A 141 -3.00 3.52 -1.66
C TRP A 141 -3.46 2.90 -0.33
N SER A 142 -4.41 3.51 0.37
CA SER A 142 -4.89 2.96 1.65
C SER A 142 -5.47 1.56 1.47
N ILE A 143 -6.19 1.33 0.38
CA ILE A 143 -6.70 0.01 0.03
C ILE A 143 -5.53 -0.95 -0.25
N ALA A 144 -4.60 -0.58 -1.13
CA ALA A 144 -3.53 -1.47 -1.56
C ALA A 144 -2.59 -1.91 -0.41
N TYR A 145 -2.39 -1.06 0.59
CA TYR A 145 -1.44 -1.33 1.68
C TYR A 145 -2.11 -1.83 2.97
N LEU A 146 -3.28 -1.31 3.33
CA LEU A 146 -3.93 -1.68 4.59
C LEU A 146 -4.86 -2.88 4.46
N LEU A 147 -5.53 -3.04 3.30
CA LEU A 147 -6.44 -4.16 3.10
C LEU A 147 -5.77 -5.53 3.23
N PRO A 148 -4.58 -5.79 2.63
CA PRO A 148 -3.92 -7.09 2.80
C PRO A 148 -3.55 -7.37 4.26
N GLY A 149 -3.06 -6.37 4.99
CA GLY A 149 -2.74 -6.50 6.41
C GLY A 149 -3.99 -6.79 7.24
N TRP A 150 -5.04 -6.01 7.06
CA TRP A 150 -6.30 -6.20 7.76
C TRP A 150 -6.92 -7.57 7.46
N ALA A 151 -6.94 -7.98 6.19
CA ALA A 151 -7.45 -9.29 5.78
C ALA A 151 -6.65 -10.44 6.41
N THR A 152 -5.32 -10.31 6.51
CA THR A 152 -4.47 -11.28 7.21
C THR A 152 -4.87 -11.37 8.69
N GLY A 153 -5.07 -10.24 9.36
CA GLY A 153 -5.51 -10.21 10.76
C GLY A 153 -6.89 -10.81 10.96
N ALA A 154 -7.82 -10.56 10.04
CA ALA A 154 -9.15 -11.16 10.05
C ALA A 154 -9.08 -12.68 9.81
N ALA A 155 -8.24 -13.13 8.88
CA ALA A 155 -8.05 -14.54 8.56
C ALA A 155 -7.50 -15.36 9.74
N ILE A 156 -6.66 -14.75 10.60
CA ILE A 156 -6.13 -15.42 11.81
C ILE A 156 -7.25 -15.86 12.76
N ARG A 157 -8.41 -15.20 12.73
CA ARG A 157 -9.58 -15.53 13.58
C ARG A 157 -10.51 -16.57 12.98
N LEU A 158 -10.34 -16.90 11.70
CA LEU A 158 -11.14 -17.92 11.07
C LEU A 158 -10.75 -19.29 11.63
N PRO A 159 -11.71 -20.22 11.80
CA PRO A 159 -11.42 -21.61 12.14
C PRO A 159 -10.85 -22.33 10.92
N LEU A 160 -9.60 -21.99 10.58
CA LEU A 160 -8.89 -22.61 9.46
C LEU A 160 -8.32 -23.97 9.88
N PRO A 161 -8.20 -24.95 8.96
CA PRO A 161 -7.53 -26.21 9.23
C PRO A 161 -6.13 -25.99 9.79
N GLU A 162 -5.68 -26.86 10.71
CA GLU A 162 -4.35 -26.74 11.34
C GLU A 162 -3.21 -26.67 10.32
N ASP A 163 -3.38 -27.32 9.18
CA ASP A 163 -2.38 -27.35 8.09
C ASP A 163 -2.39 -26.08 7.21
N PHE A 164 -3.36 -25.18 7.37
CA PHE A 164 -3.45 -23.99 6.52
C PHE A 164 -2.26 -23.07 6.68
N TRP A 165 -1.87 -22.75 7.92
CA TRP A 165 -0.79 -21.81 8.18
C TRP A 165 0.58 -22.28 7.72
N PRO A 166 0.98 -23.56 7.94
CA PRO A 166 2.22 -24.09 7.36
C PRO A 166 2.23 -24.04 5.84
N GLN A 167 1.13 -24.40 5.18
CA GLN A 167 1.02 -24.37 3.72
C GLN A 167 1.08 -22.95 3.18
N ALA A 168 0.34 -22.01 3.78
CA ALA A 168 0.38 -20.59 3.43
C ALA A 168 1.78 -19.97 3.61
N ALA A 169 2.49 -20.37 4.69
CA ALA A 169 3.85 -19.94 4.94
C ALA A 169 4.83 -20.45 3.86
N ILE A 170 4.72 -21.72 3.47
CA ILE A 170 5.54 -22.32 2.40
C ILE A 170 5.32 -21.58 1.09
N VAL A 171 4.07 -21.31 0.72
CA VAL A 171 3.72 -20.56 -0.49
C VAL A 171 4.28 -19.12 -0.44
N ALA A 172 4.09 -18.42 0.69
CA ALA A 172 4.58 -17.06 0.86
C ALA A 172 6.11 -16.97 0.78
N VAL A 173 6.83 -17.90 1.43
CA VAL A 173 8.30 -17.99 1.38
C VAL A 173 8.76 -18.30 -0.04
N SER A 174 8.08 -19.22 -0.75
CA SER A 174 8.41 -19.58 -2.12
C SER A 174 8.25 -18.38 -3.08
N ILE A 175 7.16 -17.63 -2.95
CA ILE A 175 6.93 -16.40 -3.73
C ILE A 175 7.99 -15.35 -3.40
N ALA A 176 8.29 -15.12 -2.12
CA ALA A 176 9.31 -14.16 -1.70
C ALA A 176 10.71 -14.53 -2.24
N ALA A 177 11.07 -15.81 -2.21
CA ALA A 177 12.32 -16.31 -2.77
C ALA A 177 12.40 -16.10 -4.29
N LEU A 178 11.32 -16.42 -5.02
CA LEU A 178 11.26 -16.22 -6.47
C LEU A 178 11.33 -14.74 -6.85
N LEU A 179 10.64 -13.86 -6.12
CA LEU A 179 10.74 -12.42 -6.29
C LEU A 179 12.17 -11.92 -6.02
N GLY A 180 12.79 -12.37 -4.94
CA GLY A 180 14.18 -12.02 -4.60
C GLY A 180 15.16 -12.46 -5.69
N LEU A 181 15.02 -13.68 -6.21
CA LEU A 181 15.83 -14.20 -7.31
C LEU A 181 15.58 -13.42 -8.61
N SER A 182 14.33 -13.05 -8.90
CA SER A 182 13.99 -12.23 -10.08
C SER A 182 14.63 -10.85 -10.01
N ILE A 183 14.56 -10.19 -8.86
CA ILE A 183 15.21 -8.90 -8.63
C ILE A 183 16.73 -9.04 -8.78
N HIS A 184 17.33 -10.07 -8.18
CA HIS A 184 18.77 -10.33 -8.28
C HIS A 184 19.23 -10.55 -9.73
N ALA A 185 18.48 -11.37 -10.49
CA ALA A 185 18.77 -11.64 -11.91
C ALA A 185 18.64 -10.37 -12.77
N ASN A 186 17.63 -9.53 -12.48
CA ASN A 186 17.43 -8.27 -13.19
C ASN A 186 18.57 -7.27 -12.90
N VAL A 187 19.00 -7.15 -11.64
CA VAL A 187 20.13 -6.30 -11.24
C VAL A 187 21.43 -6.75 -11.94
N ARG A 188 21.62 -8.06 -12.10
CA ARG A 188 22.77 -8.63 -12.84
C ARG A 188 22.62 -8.62 -14.36
N ARG A 189 21.56 -8.01 -14.90
CA ARG A 189 21.29 -7.91 -16.35
C ARG A 189 21.30 -9.27 -17.08
N GLN A 190 20.72 -10.29 -16.47
CA GLN A 190 20.60 -11.64 -17.05
C GLN A 190 19.18 -11.88 -17.56
N PRO A 191 18.83 -11.47 -18.80
CA PRO A 191 17.44 -11.50 -19.29
C PRO A 191 16.86 -12.92 -19.37
N LYS A 192 17.70 -13.93 -19.68
CA LYS A 192 17.26 -15.34 -19.73
C LYS A 192 16.88 -15.86 -18.34
N ALA A 193 17.64 -15.53 -17.30
CA ALA A 193 17.35 -15.93 -15.93
C ALA A 193 16.07 -15.24 -15.41
N THR A 194 15.87 -13.96 -15.72
CA THR A 194 14.66 -13.21 -15.35
C THR A 194 13.42 -13.83 -16.01
N LEU A 195 13.48 -14.22 -17.28
CA LEU A 195 12.40 -14.91 -17.97
C LEU A 195 12.09 -16.28 -17.36
N MET A 196 13.10 -17.10 -17.08
CA MET A 196 12.92 -18.42 -16.45
C MET A 196 12.29 -18.28 -15.04
N ILE A 197 12.77 -17.35 -14.23
CA ILE A 197 12.22 -17.11 -12.90
C ILE A 197 10.76 -16.59 -12.98
N GLY A 198 10.48 -15.70 -13.94
CA GLY A 198 9.12 -15.21 -14.18
C GLY A 198 8.15 -16.31 -14.60
N THR A 199 8.56 -17.21 -15.51
CA THR A 199 7.73 -18.35 -15.92
C THR A 199 7.54 -19.36 -14.79
N LEU A 200 8.55 -19.61 -13.96
CA LEU A 200 8.46 -20.48 -12.80
C LEU A 200 7.52 -19.89 -11.73
N SER A 201 7.58 -18.56 -11.50
CA SER A 201 6.68 -17.85 -10.59
C SER A 201 5.23 -17.94 -11.06
N LEU A 202 5.00 -17.77 -12.36
CA LEU A 202 3.67 -17.90 -12.95
C LEU A 202 3.15 -19.34 -12.84
N ALA A 203 4.00 -20.33 -13.14
CA ALA A 203 3.64 -21.74 -13.00
C ALA A 203 3.30 -22.10 -11.55
N LEU A 204 4.04 -21.58 -10.57
CA LEU A 204 3.75 -21.78 -9.15
C LEU A 204 2.41 -21.14 -8.76
N LEU A 205 2.13 -19.92 -9.23
CA LEU A 205 0.84 -19.25 -8.99
C LEU A 205 -0.32 -20.04 -9.59
N ILE A 206 -0.15 -20.57 -10.81
CA ILE A 206 -1.14 -21.42 -11.46
C ILE A 206 -1.32 -22.72 -10.68
N ALA A 207 -0.25 -23.38 -10.25
CA ALA A 207 -0.32 -24.61 -9.46
C ALA A 207 -1.00 -24.38 -8.11
N VAL A 208 -0.74 -23.26 -7.44
CA VAL A 208 -1.44 -22.84 -6.22
C VAL A 208 -2.92 -22.59 -6.51
N PHE A 209 -3.26 -21.89 -7.59
CA PHE A 209 -4.64 -21.60 -7.96
C PHE A 209 -5.44 -22.86 -8.30
N PHE A 210 -4.87 -23.79 -9.08
CA PHE A 210 -5.54 -25.04 -9.47
C PHE A 210 -5.42 -26.17 -8.42
N GLY A 211 -4.33 -26.19 -7.63
CA GLY A 211 -4.19 -27.14 -6.50
C GLY A 211 -5.14 -26.84 -5.34
N TYR A 212 -5.71 -25.66 -5.34
CA TYR A 212 -6.60 -25.14 -4.30
C TYR A 212 -8.08 -25.49 -4.54
N SER A 213 -8.37 -26.60 -5.23
CA SER A 213 -9.74 -27.16 -5.31
C SER A 213 -10.34 -27.55 -3.94
N HIS A 214 -9.56 -27.42 -2.86
CA HIS A 214 -9.99 -27.63 -1.48
C HIS A 214 -10.21 -26.32 -0.70
N MET A 215 -10.33 -25.17 -1.37
CA MET A 215 -10.59 -23.87 -0.71
C MET A 215 -12.02 -23.69 -0.18
N THR A 216 -12.82 -24.72 -0.10
CA THR A 216 -14.20 -24.62 0.44
C THR A 216 -14.24 -24.02 1.86
N ALA A 217 -13.25 -24.33 2.69
CA ALA A 217 -13.19 -23.76 4.04
C ALA A 217 -12.82 -22.27 4.05
N PHE A 218 -11.96 -21.84 3.14
CA PHE A 218 -11.57 -20.42 2.98
C PHE A 218 -12.69 -19.61 2.33
N ASP A 219 -13.34 -20.15 1.29
CA ASP A 219 -14.51 -19.53 0.65
C ASP A 219 -15.69 -19.42 1.63
N GLN A 220 -15.93 -20.43 2.45
CA GLN A 220 -16.92 -20.38 3.50
C GLN A 220 -16.56 -19.35 4.57
N GLY A 221 -15.29 -19.27 4.96
CA GLY A 221 -14.80 -18.27 5.90
C GLY A 221 -14.93 -16.84 5.39
N ILE A 222 -14.58 -16.60 4.13
CA ILE A 222 -14.76 -15.28 3.48
C ILE A 222 -16.25 -14.98 3.32
N SER A 223 -17.06 -15.94 2.91
CA SER A 223 -18.50 -15.72 2.74
C SER A 223 -19.20 -15.40 4.07
N THR A 224 -18.80 -16.04 5.17
CA THR A 224 -19.30 -15.70 6.51
C THR A 224 -18.84 -14.33 6.98
N LEU A 225 -17.58 -13.96 6.75
CA LEU A 225 -17.06 -12.59 7.02
C LEU A 225 -17.80 -11.52 6.21
N LEU A 226 -18.05 -11.78 4.94
CA LEU A 226 -18.80 -10.86 4.08
C LEU A 226 -20.27 -10.77 4.51
N GLN A 227 -20.87 -11.88 4.95
CA GLN A 227 -22.23 -11.87 5.47
C GLN A 227 -22.34 -11.14 6.83
N GLU A 228 -21.37 -11.31 7.70
CA GLU A 228 -21.32 -10.65 9.01
C GLU A 228 -21.14 -9.13 8.89
N HIS A 229 -20.49 -8.67 7.80
CA HIS A 229 -20.27 -7.25 7.49
C HIS A 229 -21.21 -6.72 6.38
N ARG A 230 -22.23 -7.49 6.02
CA ARG A 230 -23.19 -7.16 4.98
C ARG A 230 -23.98 -5.93 5.39
N SER A 231 -23.78 -4.82 4.69
CA SER A 231 -24.57 -3.61 4.82
C SER A 231 -25.45 -3.44 3.59
N SER A 232 -26.62 -2.84 3.75
CA SER A 232 -27.54 -2.54 2.64
C SER A 232 -26.89 -1.77 1.50
N THR A 233 -25.85 -0.99 1.79
CA THR A 233 -25.04 -0.24 0.81
C THR A 233 -24.14 -1.16 -0.03
N MET A 234 -23.59 -2.21 0.56
CA MET A 234 -22.78 -3.20 -0.18
C MET A 234 -23.65 -4.07 -1.09
N ASP A 235 -24.85 -4.42 -0.64
CA ASP A 235 -25.82 -5.15 -1.47
C ASP A 235 -26.25 -4.33 -2.68
N MET A 236 -26.48 -3.03 -2.50
CA MET A 236 -26.83 -2.13 -3.60
C MET A 236 -25.69 -1.98 -4.62
N LEU A 237 -24.45 -1.89 -4.16
CA LEU A 237 -23.26 -1.85 -5.02
C LEU A 237 -23.05 -3.17 -5.78
N ALA A 238 -23.23 -4.31 -5.12
CA ALA A 238 -23.12 -5.62 -5.77
C ALA A 238 -24.18 -5.83 -6.86
N VAL A 239 -25.41 -5.41 -6.61
CA VAL A 239 -26.51 -5.43 -7.63
C VAL A 239 -26.20 -4.49 -8.79
N LEU A 240 -25.68 -3.29 -8.53
CA LEU A 240 -25.27 -2.34 -9.57
C LEU A 240 -24.15 -2.90 -10.45
N VAL A 241 -23.13 -3.50 -9.86
CA VAL A 241 -22.01 -4.10 -10.60
C VAL A 241 -22.46 -5.30 -11.45
N THR A 242 -23.37 -6.13 -10.93
CA THR A 242 -23.94 -7.25 -11.72
C THR A 242 -24.87 -6.78 -12.84
N GLN A 243 -25.58 -5.67 -12.69
CA GLN A 243 -26.41 -5.10 -13.75
C GLN A 243 -25.62 -4.39 -14.86
N ILE A 244 -24.41 -3.90 -14.56
CA ILE A 244 -23.51 -3.27 -15.56
C ILE A 244 -22.75 -4.34 -16.36
N GLY A 245 -22.63 -5.58 -15.82
CA GLY A 245 -21.90 -6.70 -16.44
C GLY A 245 -22.74 -7.62 -17.34
N ASN A 246 -24.04 -7.40 -17.43
CA ASN A 246 -24.97 -8.05 -18.35
C ASN A 246 -25.45 -7.06 -19.40
#